data_cd1dabfae2360fb3377c83c4f7f08156
#
_entry.id   cd1dabfae2360fb3377c83c4f7f08156
#
_cell.length_a   1.000
_cell.length_b   1.000
_cell.length_c   1.000
_cell.angle_alpha   90.00
_cell.angle_beta   90.00
_cell.angle_gamma   90.00
#
_symmetry.space_group_name_H-M   'P 1'
#
loop_
_entity.id
_entity.type
_entity.pdbx_description
1 polymer ?
#
loop_
_entity_poly.entity_id
_entity_poly.type
_entity_poly.pdbx_seq_one_letter_code
_entity_poly.pdbx_strand_id
1 'polypeptide(L)'
;MGKCVLEIKDEVNVRFTGLDVKTRRKISDACKYFLPYAYHMPAYKLGRWDGCVRYCDIGGRTYFHLLERLLPIVTADGYEIEVVDHRKKWDFNFTPVEQTSYEHVAWPKKHPAEGQPIILRDYQVDIINEFLKNPQAVQEIATGAGKTLVTAVLSQKCEEY
;
A
#
# COMPACT_ATOMS: atom_id res chain seq x y z
N MET A 1 8.43 -24.77 -20.26
CA MET A 1 8.32 -23.64 -19.33
C MET A 1 7.54 -22.57 -20.05
N GLY A 2 6.42 -22.11 -19.46
CA GLY A 2 5.64 -20.99 -20.00
C GLY A 2 6.34 -19.66 -19.69
N LYS A 3 6.20 -18.67 -20.57
CA LYS A 3 6.65 -17.31 -20.28
C LYS A 3 5.46 -16.47 -19.84
N CYS A 4 5.62 -15.72 -18.76
CA CYS A 4 4.66 -14.77 -18.22
C CYS A 4 5.32 -13.40 -18.16
N VAL A 5 4.61 -12.37 -18.62
CA VAL A 5 5.08 -10.99 -18.46
C VAL A 5 4.27 -10.35 -17.32
N LEU A 6 5.00 -9.83 -16.32
CA LEU A 6 4.47 -9.00 -15.24
C LEU A 6 4.71 -7.53 -15.61
N GLU A 7 3.65 -6.86 -16.03
CA GLU A 7 3.65 -5.44 -16.33
C GLU A 7 3.31 -4.63 -15.07
N ILE A 8 4.24 -3.82 -14.56
CA ILE A 8 4.02 -2.87 -13.48
C ILE A 8 3.68 -1.53 -14.11
N LYS A 9 2.42 -1.11 -14.02
CA LYS A 9 1.92 0.10 -14.70
C LYS A 9 2.20 1.36 -13.90
N ASP A 10 1.96 1.26 -12.61
CA ASP A 10 2.14 2.33 -11.63
C ASP A 10 2.41 1.72 -10.25
N GLU A 11 2.47 2.54 -9.21
CA GLU A 11 2.76 2.13 -7.83
C GLU A 11 1.69 1.20 -7.23
N VAL A 12 0.52 1.14 -7.85
CA VAL A 12 -0.63 0.38 -7.36
C VAL A 12 -1.00 -0.77 -8.27
N ASN A 13 -1.00 -0.54 -9.59
CA ASN A 13 -1.60 -1.44 -10.57
C ASN A 13 -0.55 -2.26 -11.33
N VAL A 14 -0.78 -3.56 -11.36
CA VAL A 14 0.05 -4.51 -12.12
C VAL A 14 -0.83 -5.44 -12.95
N ARG A 15 -0.22 -6.09 -13.94
CA ARG A 15 -0.91 -7.05 -14.81
C ARG A 15 -0.02 -8.21 -15.17
N PHE A 16 -0.54 -9.42 -15.02
CA PHE A 16 0.04 -10.63 -15.56
C PHE A 16 -0.50 -10.91 -16.96
N THR A 17 0.38 -11.19 -17.91
CA THR A 17 0.04 -11.62 -19.27
C THR A 17 0.79 -12.91 -19.63
N GLY A 18 0.24 -13.69 -20.58
CA GLY A 18 0.86 -14.96 -20.96
C GLY A 18 0.51 -16.17 -20.10
N LEU A 19 -0.28 -15.99 -19.02
CA LEU A 19 -0.74 -17.10 -18.18
C LEU A 19 -1.91 -17.85 -18.84
N ASP A 20 -1.97 -19.17 -18.66
CA ASP A 20 -3.10 -19.98 -19.05
C ASP A 20 -4.33 -19.73 -18.15
N VAL A 21 -5.50 -20.23 -18.58
CA VAL A 21 -6.76 -20.02 -17.84
C VAL A 21 -6.74 -20.67 -16.45
N LYS A 22 -6.05 -21.82 -16.32
CA LYS A 22 -5.95 -22.54 -15.03
C LYS A 22 -5.17 -21.73 -14.00
N THR A 23 -3.99 -21.22 -14.38
CA THR A 23 -3.16 -20.41 -13.51
C THR A 23 -3.83 -19.06 -13.17
N ARG A 24 -4.50 -18.42 -14.17
CA ARG A 24 -5.30 -17.20 -13.91
C ARG A 24 -6.40 -17.42 -12.89
N ARG A 25 -7.10 -18.56 -12.94
CA ARG A 25 -8.10 -18.91 -11.91
C ARG A 25 -7.47 -19.09 -10.55
N LYS A 26 -6.32 -19.78 -10.46
CA LYS A 26 -5.60 -19.97 -9.18
C LYS A 26 -5.22 -18.64 -8.53
N ILE A 27 -4.62 -17.71 -9.29
CA ILE A 27 -4.22 -16.39 -8.75
C ILE A 27 -5.45 -15.55 -8.38
N SER A 28 -6.53 -15.62 -9.16
CA SER A 28 -7.79 -14.94 -8.85
C SER A 28 -8.43 -15.48 -7.58
N ASP A 29 -8.46 -16.80 -7.40
CA ASP A 29 -8.99 -17.44 -6.20
C ASP A 29 -8.11 -17.23 -4.96
N ALA A 30 -6.80 -17.11 -5.13
CA ALA A 30 -5.89 -16.78 -4.05
C ALA A 30 -6.11 -15.39 -3.45
N CYS A 31 -6.65 -14.47 -4.25
CA CYS A 31 -6.92 -13.08 -3.85
C CYS A 31 -8.41 -12.77 -3.75
N LYS A 32 -9.25 -13.78 -3.47
CA LYS A 32 -10.68 -13.57 -3.21
C LYS A 32 -10.95 -13.36 -1.73
N TYR A 33 -11.92 -12.49 -1.45
CA TYR A 33 -12.45 -12.25 -0.12
C TYR A 33 -13.97 -12.36 -0.14
N PHE A 34 -14.52 -13.21 0.72
CA PHE A 34 -15.96 -13.36 0.87
C PHE A 34 -16.51 -12.19 1.70
N LEU A 35 -17.55 -11.53 1.19
CA LEU A 35 -18.18 -10.43 1.89
C LEU A 35 -19.23 -10.96 2.90
N PRO A 36 -19.07 -10.71 4.21
CA PRO A 36 -19.99 -11.26 5.22
C PRO A 36 -21.46 -10.88 4.98
N TYR A 37 -21.72 -9.71 4.40
CA TYR A 37 -23.09 -9.26 4.09
C TYR A 37 -23.64 -9.83 2.76
N ALA A 38 -22.87 -10.61 2.02
CA ALA A 38 -23.31 -11.19 0.73
C ALA A 38 -24.59 -12.02 0.89
N TYR A 39 -24.78 -12.69 2.05
CA TYR A 39 -25.99 -13.47 2.34
C TYR A 39 -27.30 -12.67 2.23
N HIS A 40 -27.24 -11.36 2.39
CA HIS A 40 -28.39 -10.47 2.28
C HIS A 40 -28.64 -9.95 0.85
N MET A 41 -27.67 -10.14 -0.06
CA MET A 41 -27.74 -9.61 -1.42
C MET A 41 -28.56 -10.50 -2.36
N PRO A 42 -29.48 -9.94 -3.15
CA PRO A 42 -30.28 -10.71 -4.11
C PRO A 42 -29.44 -11.50 -5.11
N ALA A 43 -28.33 -10.94 -5.59
CA ALA A 43 -27.45 -11.59 -6.55
C ALA A 43 -26.83 -12.89 -5.97
N TYR A 44 -26.47 -12.91 -4.69
CA TYR A 44 -25.98 -14.10 -4.00
C TYR A 44 -27.10 -15.13 -3.82
N LYS A 45 -28.28 -14.71 -3.33
CA LYS A 45 -29.45 -15.58 -3.11
C LYS A 45 -29.91 -16.26 -4.40
N LEU A 46 -29.78 -15.60 -5.52
CA LEU A 46 -30.13 -16.12 -6.85
C LEU A 46 -29.00 -16.93 -7.52
N GLY A 47 -27.89 -17.15 -6.84
CA GLY A 47 -26.74 -17.87 -7.39
C GLY A 47 -26.01 -17.17 -8.54
N ARG A 48 -26.28 -15.86 -8.76
CA ARG A 48 -25.65 -15.08 -9.85
C ARG A 48 -24.27 -14.56 -9.47
N TRP A 49 -23.94 -14.59 -8.19
CA TRP A 49 -22.67 -14.13 -7.64
C TRP A 49 -22.30 -15.03 -6.44
N ASP A 50 -21.01 -15.33 -6.30
CA ASP A 50 -20.48 -16.22 -5.25
C ASP A 50 -20.19 -15.50 -3.92
N GLY A 51 -20.57 -14.23 -3.78
CA GLY A 51 -20.35 -13.45 -2.56
C GLY A 51 -18.92 -12.96 -2.37
N CYS A 52 -18.03 -13.20 -3.33
CA CYS A 52 -16.64 -12.83 -3.23
C CYS A 52 -16.28 -11.60 -4.07
N VAL A 53 -15.40 -10.78 -3.50
CA VAL A 53 -14.61 -9.78 -4.24
C VAL A 53 -13.27 -10.41 -4.59
N ARG A 54 -12.82 -10.18 -5.83
CA ARG A 54 -11.51 -10.65 -6.30
C ARG A 54 -10.61 -9.47 -6.56
N TYR A 55 -9.48 -9.44 -5.86
CA TYR A 55 -8.45 -8.41 -6.04
C TYR A 55 -7.45 -8.76 -7.15
N CYS A 56 -7.57 -9.95 -7.74
CA CYS A 56 -6.94 -10.33 -8.99
C CYS A 56 -8.03 -10.80 -9.94
N ASP A 57 -8.23 -10.10 -11.06
CA ASP A 57 -9.22 -10.48 -12.06
C ASP A 57 -8.70 -11.63 -12.97
N ILE A 58 -9.62 -12.29 -13.70
CA ILE A 58 -9.26 -13.34 -14.64
C ILE A 58 -8.42 -12.81 -15.83
N GLY A 59 -8.44 -11.50 -16.08
CA GLY A 59 -7.57 -10.84 -17.06
C GLY A 59 -6.14 -10.63 -16.59
N GLY A 60 -5.84 -11.02 -15.34
CA GLY A 60 -4.51 -10.88 -14.71
C GLY A 60 -4.22 -9.51 -14.12
N ARG A 61 -5.21 -8.61 -14.03
CA ARG A 61 -5.03 -7.32 -13.37
C ARG A 61 -5.12 -7.50 -11.86
N THR A 62 -4.16 -6.91 -11.16
CA THR A 62 -4.10 -6.97 -9.70
C THR A 62 -3.32 -5.78 -9.14
N TYR A 63 -3.09 -5.79 -7.83
CA TYR A 63 -2.39 -4.74 -7.12
C TYR A 63 -0.95 -5.13 -6.79
N PHE A 64 -0.04 -4.16 -6.82
CA PHE A 64 1.38 -4.36 -6.58
C PHE A 64 1.68 -5.09 -5.26
N HIS A 65 0.99 -4.71 -4.18
CA HIS A 65 1.16 -5.34 -2.87
C HIS A 65 0.72 -6.82 -2.78
N LEU A 66 -0.01 -7.32 -3.76
CA LEU A 66 -0.41 -8.73 -3.80
C LEU A 66 0.64 -9.60 -4.51
N LEU A 67 1.67 -9.01 -5.12
CA LEU A 67 2.69 -9.75 -5.85
C LEU A 67 3.43 -10.75 -4.98
N GLU A 68 3.77 -10.41 -3.75
CA GLU A 68 4.42 -11.32 -2.80
C GLU A 68 3.64 -12.64 -2.63
N ARG A 69 2.31 -12.56 -2.64
CA ARG A 69 1.42 -13.73 -2.55
C ARG A 69 1.24 -14.44 -3.88
N LEU A 70 1.26 -13.73 -5.00
CA LEU A 70 0.93 -14.29 -6.32
C LEU A 70 2.13 -14.85 -7.06
N LEU A 71 3.32 -14.25 -6.92
CA LEU A 71 4.53 -14.70 -7.60
C LEU A 71 4.87 -16.17 -7.31
N PRO A 72 4.81 -16.67 -6.05
CA PRO A 72 5.07 -18.07 -5.76
C PRO A 72 4.12 -19.02 -6.49
N ILE A 73 2.84 -18.64 -6.67
CA ILE A 73 1.84 -19.46 -7.37
C ILE A 73 2.19 -19.58 -8.85
N VAL A 74 2.53 -18.45 -9.49
CA VAL A 74 2.90 -18.41 -10.91
C VAL A 74 4.19 -19.20 -11.16
N THR A 75 5.19 -19.06 -10.29
CA THR A 75 6.46 -19.78 -10.38
C THR A 75 6.25 -21.29 -10.16
N ALA A 76 5.42 -21.69 -9.20
CA ALA A 76 5.11 -23.10 -8.93
C ALA A 76 4.38 -23.77 -10.10
N ASP A 77 3.60 -23.03 -10.91
CA ASP A 77 2.98 -23.51 -12.12
C ASP A 77 3.95 -23.58 -13.33
N GLY A 78 5.25 -23.30 -13.12
CA GLY A 78 6.31 -23.48 -14.11
C GLY A 78 6.48 -22.32 -15.08
N TYR A 79 6.05 -21.12 -14.72
CA TYR A 79 6.25 -19.91 -15.52
C TYR A 79 7.53 -19.20 -15.16
N GLU A 80 8.29 -18.78 -16.16
CA GLU A 80 9.35 -17.80 -16.08
C GLU A 80 8.73 -16.40 -16.16
N ILE A 81 9.06 -15.52 -15.22
CA ILE A 81 8.44 -14.20 -15.10
C ILE A 81 9.41 -13.15 -15.63
N GLU A 82 9.00 -12.48 -16.70
CA GLU A 82 9.66 -11.28 -17.23
C GLU A 82 8.96 -10.05 -16.67
N VAL A 83 9.71 -9.13 -16.03
CA VAL A 83 9.17 -7.93 -15.40
C VAL A 83 9.36 -6.73 -16.33
N VAL A 84 8.26 -6.05 -16.66
CA VAL A 84 8.27 -4.78 -17.39
C VAL A 84 7.74 -3.70 -16.45
N ASP A 85 8.63 -2.80 -16.01
CA ASP A 85 8.29 -1.73 -15.05
C ASP A 85 8.19 -0.38 -15.77
N HIS A 86 6.99 0.19 -15.79
CA HIS A 86 6.70 1.49 -16.40
C HIS A 86 6.73 2.65 -15.41
N ARG A 87 7.00 2.37 -14.13
CA ARG A 87 7.03 3.41 -13.11
C ARG A 87 8.19 4.38 -13.35
N LYS A 88 7.92 5.64 -13.11
CA LYS A 88 8.99 6.63 -12.99
C LYS A 88 9.69 6.41 -11.65
N LYS A 89 10.96 6.05 -11.69
CA LYS A 89 11.78 5.95 -10.47
C LYS A 89 12.16 7.36 -10.06
N TRP A 90 11.62 7.79 -8.92
CA TRP A 90 12.03 9.00 -8.25
C TRP A 90 12.93 8.60 -7.10
N ASP A 91 14.12 9.17 -7.05
CA ASP A 91 15.07 8.95 -5.96
C ASP A 91 14.85 10.05 -4.92
N PHE A 92 13.96 9.80 -3.97
CA PHE A 92 13.68 10.73 -2.89
C PHE A 92 14.67 10.48 -1.75
N ASN A 93 15.71 11.30 -1.66
CA ASN A 93 16.65 11.29 -0.54
C ASN A 93 16.12 12.14 0.61
N PHE A 94 15.06 11.68 1.28
CA PHE A 94 14.56 12.36 2.46
C PHE A 94 15.55 12.29 3.62
N THR A 95 15.87 13.45 4.22
CA THR A 95 16.63 13.50 5.45
C THR A 95 15.77 13.00 6.61
N PRO A 96 16.23 12.00 7.39
CA PRO A 96 15.50 11.52 8.56
C PRO A 96 15.24 12.66 9.55
N VAL A 97 14.14 12.54 10.29
CA VAL A 97 13.81 13.48 11.36
C VAL A 97 14.29 12.94 12.70
N GLU A 98 14.64 13.85 13.59
CA GLU A 98 14.96 13.60 14.99
C GLU A 98 13.94 14.30 15.89
N GLN A 99 13.96 14.01 17.19
CA GLN A 99 13.02 14.61 18.15
C GLN A 99 13.08 16.14 18.13
N THR A 100 14.26 16.72 17.94
CA THR A 100 14.53 18.17 17.96
C THR A 100 14.43 18.83 16.58
N SER A 101 14.15 18.08 15.51
CA SER A 101 14.11 18.62 14.14
C SER A 101 13.19 19.83 13.99
N TYR A 102 12.18 19.96 14.84
CA TYR A 102 11.17 21.02 14.82
C TYR A 102 11.19 21.92 16.07
N GLU A 103 12.26 21.90 16.88
CA GLU A 103 12.38 22.74 18.08
C GLU A 103 12.38 24.24 17.79
N HIS A 104 12.71 24.64 16.57
CA HIS A 104 12.66 26.02 16.10
C HIS A 104 11.22 26.50 15.82
N VAL A 105 10.24 25.60 15.81
CA VAL A 105 8.81 25.90 15.56
C VAL A 105 8.08 25.88 16.91
N ALA A 106 7.30 26.92 17.19
CA ALA A 106 6.50 26.99 18.40
C ALA A 106 5.07 26.50 18.17
N TRP A 107 4.47 25.91 19.18
CA TRP A 107 3.06 25.54 19.15
C TRP A 107 2.17 26.77 18.90
N PRO A 108 1.16 26.65 18.01
CA PRO A 108 0.31 27.76 17.63
C PRO A 108 -0.60 28.22 18.78
N LYS A 109 -1.17 29.44 18.62
CA LYS A 109 -2.19 29.97 19.53
C LYS A 109 -3.34 28.99 19.71
N LYS A 110 -3.86 28.93 20.93
CA LYS A 110 -4.94 28.03 21.37
C LYS A 110 -4.53 26.57 21.58
N HIS A 111 -3.27 26.21 21.38
CA HIS A 111 -2.78 24.89 21.78
C HIS A 111 -2.40 24.89 23.28
N PRO A 112 -2.62 23.78 24.03
CA PRO A 112 -2.26 23.73 25.47
C PRO A 112 -0.78 24.05 25.77
N ALA A 113 0.11 23.81 24.81
CA ALA A 113 1.54 24.14 24.90
C ALA A 113 1.90 25.37 24.05
N GLU A 114 0.99 26.34 23.89
CA GLU A 114 1.21 27.56 23.09
C GLU A 114 2.56 28.22 23.43
N GLY A 115 3.32 28.54 22.39
CA GLY A 115 4.62 29.22 22.53
C GLY A 115 5.79 28.31 22.91
N GLN A 116 5.57 27.08 23.30
CA GLN A 116 6.65 26.11 23.56
C GLN A 116 7.17 25.51 22.25
N PRO A 117 8.45 25.10 22.17
CA PRO A 117 9.01 24.44 21.01
C PRO A 117 8.31 23.10 20.74
N ILE A 118 8.22 22.73 19.46
CA ILE A 118 7.69 21.43 19.06
C ILE A 118 8.80 20.39 19.18
N ILE A 119 8.66 19.48 20.12
CA ILE A 119 9.54 18.32 20.29
C ILE A 119 8.73 17.08 19.89
N LEU A 120 9.24 16.32 18.92
CA LEU A 120 8.61 15.08 18.50
C LEU A 120 8.85 14.00 19.56
N ARG A 121 7.84 13.15 19.77
CA ARG A 121 7.99 11.97 20.62
C ARG A 121 8.74 10.88 19.83
N ASP A 122 9.41 9.98 20.53
CA ASP A 122 10.18 8.88 19.97
C ASP A 122 9.38 8.09 18.90
N TYR A 123 8.19 7.61 19.24
CA TYR A 123 7.33 6.88 18.31
C TYR A 123 6.87 7.71 17.12
N GLN A 124 6.76 9.05 17.24
CA GLN A 124 6.43 9.92 16.11
C GLN A 124 7.59 10.01 15.12
N VAL A 125 8.81 10.08 15.65
CA VAL A 125 10.05 10.02 14.86
C VAL A 125 10.14 8.70 14.08
N ASP A 126 9.89 7.58 14.77
CA ASP A 126 9.92 6.25 14.16
C ASP A 126 8.90 6.12 13.02
N ILE A 127 7.66 6.56 13.27
CA ILE A 127 6.57 6.53 12.27
C ILE A 127 6.91 7.38 11.04
N ILE A 128 7.43 8.59 11.26
CA ILE A 128 7.80 9.50 10.15
C ILE A 128 8.94 8.89 9.34
N ASN A 129 10.01 8.45 9.99
CA ASN A 129 11.17 7.90 9.32
C ASN A 129 10.86 6.59 8.59
N GLU A 130 9.96 5.76 9.12
CA GLU A 130 9.52 4.57 8.42
C GLU A 130 8.69 4.90 7.17
N PHE A 131 7.83 5.92 7.23
CA PHE A 131 7.10 6.41 6.06
C PHE A 131 8.04 6.96 4.99
N LEU A 132 9.07 7.72 5.39
CA LEU A 132 10.03 8.28 4.44
C LEU A 132 10.84 7.20 3.70
N LYS A 133 11.04 6.03 4.32
CA LYS A 133 11.65 4.85 3.69
C LYS A 133 10.67 4.07 2.83
N ASN A 134 9.41 4.01 3.24
CA ASN A 134 8.37 3.20 2.60
C ASN A 134 7.04 3.96 2.53
N PRO A 135 6.86 4.84 1.54
CA PRO A 135 5.70 5.75 1.45
C PRO A 135 4.37 5.04 1.16
N GLN A 136 4.39 3.75 0.84
CA GLN A 136 3.18 2.94 0.65
C GLN A 136 2.94 2.01 1.85
N ALA A 137 2.75 2.58 3.02
CA ALA A 137 2.48 1.83 4.24
C ALA A 137 1.17 2.25 4.89
N VAL A 138 0.52 1.30 5.57
CA VAL A 138 -0.59 1.59 6.48
C VAL A 138 -0.01 1.74 7.88
N GLN A 139 -0.21 2.91 8.48
CA GLN A 139 0.26 3.21 9.84
C GLN A 139 -0.92 3.19 10.81
N GLU A 140 -0.89 2.27 11.76
CA GLU A 140 -1.87 2.20 12.84
C GLU A 140 -1.39 3.03 14.04
N ILE A 141 -2.02 4.17 14.26
CA ILE A 141 -1.66 5.12 15.30
C ILE A 141 -2.85 5.31 16.25
N ALA A 142 -2.64 5.16 17.54
CA ALA A 142 -3.68 5.33 18.56
C ALA A 142 -4.32 6.72 18.54
N THR A 143 -5.57 6.82 19.01
CA THR A 143 -6.26 8.11 19.18
C THR A 143 -5.52 8.94 20.24
N GLY A 144 -5.29 10.23 19.96
CA GLY A 144 -4.56 11.12 20.86
C GLY A 144 -3.02 11.08 20.75
N ALA A 145 -2.46 10.19 19.93
CA ALA A 145 -1.00 10.08 19.73
C ALA A 145 -0.39 11.18 18.83
N GLY A 146 -1.16 12.18 18.42
CA GLY A 146 -0.65 13.30 17.63
C GLY A 146 -0.56 13.02 16.12
N LYS A 147 -1.50 12.27 15.54
CA LYS A 147 -1.58 11.99 14.09
C LYS A 147 -1.45 13.25 13.25
N THR A 148 -2.13 14.34 13.65
CA THR A 148 -2.11 15.61 12.94
C THR A 148 -0.70 16.20 12.83
N LEU A 149 0.11 16.09 13.90
CA LEU A 149 1.51 16.54 13.88
C LEU A 149 2.34 15.68 12.93
N VAL A 150 2.20 14.35 12.99
CA VAL A 150 2.89 13.43 12.08
C VAL A 150 2.53 13.76 10.62
N THR A 151 1.24 13.95 10.31
CA THR A 151 0.78 14.32 8.96
C THR A 151 1.35 15.68 8.52
N ALA A 152 1.38 16.68 9.40
CA ALA A 152 1.94 18.00 9.09
C ALA A 152 3.44 17.93 8.77
N VAL A 153 4.19 17.16 9.56
CA VAL A 153 5.63 16.94 9.31
C VAL A 153 5.86 16.23 7.98
N LEU A 154 5.09 15.18 7.69
CA LEU A 154 5.20 14.45 6.41
C LEU A 154 4.84 15.35 5.23
N SER A 155 3.78 16.18 5.35
CA SER A 155 3.40 17.13 4.30
C SER A 155 4.54 18.11 4.00
N GLN A 156 5.14 18.68 5.04
CA GLN A 156 6.27 19.59 4.88
C GLN A 156 7.47 18.90 4.22
N LYS A 157 7.79 17.68 4.63
CA LYS A 157 8.87 16.90 4.00
C LYS A 157 8.61 16.62 2.52
N CYS A 158 7.37 16.36 2.13
CA CYS A 158 7.00 16.17 0.73
C CYS A 158 7.03 17.47 -0.09
N GLU A 159 6.83 18.65 0.52
CA GLU A 159 6.91 19.94 -0.15
C GLU A 159 8.37 20.38 -0.42
N GLU A 160 9.36 19.79 0.25
CA GLU A 160 10.78 20.04 0.04
C GLU A 160 11.29 19.44 -1.30
N TYR A 161 10.46 18.69 -2.04
CA TYR A 161 10.73 18.03 -3.32
C TYR A 161 9.70 18.38 -4.41
#